data_dae6341be3d0f7666846c4711761445a
#
_entry.id   dae6341be3d0f7666846c4711761445a
#
_cell.length_a   1.000
_cell.length_b   1.000
_cell.length_c   1.000
_cell.angle_alpha   90.00
_cell.angle_beta   90.00
_cell.angle_gamma   90.00
#
_symmetry.space_group_name_H-M   'P 1'
#
loop_
_entity.id
_entity.type
_entity.pdbx_description
1 polymer ?
#
loop_
_entity_poly.entity_id
_entity_poly.type
_entity_poly.pdbx_seq_one_letter_code
_entity_poly.pdbx_strand_id
1 'polypeptide(L)'
;MLSKFRLLLTTIIITLSVLAAGCDNSSNFVSIEGEALGTFVQIKCSTNLSKQDIIQIIEEVDNESKNSMSIFSPSSLLSRINRNETDSLDSHIAYNIELAHRFSELSDGAYDITIKPLTDAWGFGRTASSTNINIDSLLEFVGYKMLNISDNRVIKEDSRIQIDLNSIAKGYTVDVVGEELEALGIVDYIVNIGGEIRCRGINAKGERWSIAIETPYDGNMAMDSFEKIVRIADKAVATSGNYRRYYLTESGEKDAHTIDP
;
A
#
# COMPACT_ATOMS: atom_id res chain seq x y z
N MET A 1 -20.19 -53.27 -45.83
CA MET A 1 -20.52 -51.84 -45.69
C MET A 1 -20.86 -51.42 -44.25
N LEU A 2 -21.64 -52.21 -43.52
CA LEU A 2 -22.01 -51.90 -42.13
C LEU A 2 -20.89 -51.92 -41.10
N SER A 3 -19.82 -52.70 -41.30
CA SER A 3 -18.70 -52.76 -40.33
C SER A 3 -17.84 -51.51 -40.33
N LYS A 4 -17.61 -50.87 -41.49
CA LYS A 4 -16.87 -49.61 -41.60
C LYS A 4 -17.62 -48.41 -41.04
N PHE A 5 -18.96 -48.45 -41.09
CA PHE A 5 -19.78 -47.38 -40.53
C PHE A 5 -19.83 -47.42 -38.97
N ARG A 6 -19.80 -48.62 -38.39
CA ARG A 6 -19.68 -48.76 -36.91
C ARG A 6 -18.34 -48.34 -36.37
N LEU A 7 -17.25 -48.59 -37.12
CA LEU A 7 -15.91 -48.19 -36.71
C LEU A 7 -15.74 -46.65 -36.76
N LEU A 8 -16.35 -45.99 -37.76
CA LEU A 8 -16.34 -44.55 -37.91
C LEU A 8 -17.14 -43.84 -36.79
N LEU A 9 -18.30 -44.41 -36.41
CA LEU A 9 -19.15 -43.88 -35.36
C LEU A 9 -18.47 -43.99 -33.97
N THR A 10 -17.77 -45.11 -33.69
CA THR A 10 -17.05 -45.31 -32.42
C THR A 10 -15.83 -44.38 -32.33
N THR A 11 -15.14 -44.10 -33.43
CA THR A 11 -13.99 -43.16 -33.45
C THR A 11 -14.45 -41.71 -33.23
N ILE A 12 -15.61 -41.32 -33.77
CA ILE A 12 -16.18 -39.96 -33.56
C ILE A 12 -16.68 -39.77 -32.12
N ILE A 13 -17.24 -40.81 -31.49
CA ILE A 13 -17.68 -40.73 -30.08
C ILE A 13 -16.49 -40.66 -29.12
N ILE A 14 -15.38 -41.37 -29.41
CA ILE A 14 -14.16 -41.30 -28.57
C ILE A 14 -13.46 -39.97 -28.73
N THR A 15 -13.42 -39.39 -29.94
CA THR A 15 -12.85 -38.04 -30.13
C THR A 15 -13.71 -36.92 -29.51
N LEU A 16 -15.01 -37.07 -29.48
CA LEU A 16 -15.91 -36.08 -28.82
C LEU A 16 -15.84 -36.17 -27.29
N SER A 17 -15.59 -37.36 -26.71
CA SER A 17 -15.39 -37.50 -25.26
C SER A 17 -14.06 -37.00 -24.72
N VAL A 18 -13.04 -36.92 -25.56
CA VAL A 18 -11.72 -36.32 -25.17
C VAL A 18 -11.77 -34.78 -25.21
N LEU A 19 -12.67 -34.20 -26.02
CA LEU A 19 -12.88 -32.74 -26.05
C LEU A 19 -13.78 -32.23 -24.91
N ALA A 20 -14.47 -33.15 -24.18
CA ALA A 20 -15.31 -32.82 -23.03
C ALA A 20 -14.59 -32.99 -21.68
N ALA A 21 -13.30 -33.35 -21.66
CA ALA A 21 -12.45 -33.12 -20.51
C ALA A 21 -12.19 -31.60 -20.43
N GLY A 22 -13.21 -30.85 -20.09
CA GLY A 22 -13.09 -29.47 -19.70
C GLY A 22 -12.05 -29.41 -18.60
N CYS A 23 -11.01 -28.63 -18.80
CA CYS A 23 -10.15 -28.19 -17.72
C CYS A 23 -11.09 -27.68 -16.62
N ASP A 24 -11.18 -28.41 -15.55
CA ASP A 24 -11.71 -27.91 -14.30
C ASP A 24 -10.67 -26.88 -13.84
N ASN A 25 -10.82 -25.67 -14.36
CA ASN A 25 -10.02 -24.52 -13.99
C ASN A 25 -10.54 -24.05 -12.63
N SER A 26 -10.56 -24.97 -11.65
CA SER A 26 -10.71 -24.59 -10.25
C SER A 26 -9.42 -23.85 -9.88
N SER A 27 -9.41 -22.55 -10.14
CA SER A 27 -8.34 -21.67 -9.70
C SER A 27 -8.19 -21.85 -8.19
N ASN A 28 -7.04 -22.36 -7.76
CA ASN A 28 -6.71 -22.55 -6.34
C ASN A 28 -6.50 -21.18 -5.71
N PHE A 29 -7.56 -20.59 -5.16
CA PHE A 29 -7.44 -19.38 -4.38
C PHE A 29 -6.87 -19.67 -3.00
N VAL A 30 -5.78 -18.98 -2.68
CA VAL A 30 -5.14 -18.98 -1.37
C VAL A 30 -5.54 -17.70 -0.65
N SER A 31 -5.86 -17.81 0.64
CA SER A 31 -6.11 -16.65 1.51
C SER A 31 -5.05 -16.63 2.63
N ILE A 32 -4.43 -15.48 2.82
CA ILE A 32 -3.38 -15.22 3.80
C ILE A 32 -3.81 -14.01 4.62
N GLU A 33 -3.62 -14.12 5.93
CA GLU A 33 -3.82 -13.04 6.89
C GLU A 33 -2.58 -12.96 7.77
N GLY A 34 -2.14 -11.75 8.10
CA GLY A 34 -0.93 -11.52 8.87
C GLY A 34 -0.76 -10.05 9.25
N GLU A 35 0.47 -9.66 9.54
CA GLU A 35 0.86 -8.29 9.87
C GLU A 35 2.08 -7.87 9.04
N ALA A 36 2.05 -6.64 8.51
CA ALA A 36 3.18 -5.95 7.89
C ALA A 36 3.02 -4.44 8.09
N LEU A 37 4.13 -3.70 8.08
CA LEU A 37 4.15 -2.24 8.29
C LEU A 37 3.42 -1.79 9.58
N GLY A 38 3.37 -2.64 10.60
CA GLY A 38 2.68 -2.37 11.87
C GLY A 38 1.16 -2.38 11.76
N THR A 39 0.60 -3.02 10.74
CA THR A 39 -0.84 -3.14 10.51
C THR A 39 -1.20 -4.52 9.95
N PHE A 40 -2.51 -4.80 9.81
CA PHE A 40 -2.96 -6.06 9.24
C PHE A 40 -2.66 -6.17 7.74
N VAL A 41 -2.46 -7.40 7.30
CA VAL A 41 -2.33 -7.79 5.88
C VAL A 41 -3.37 -8.84 5.56
N GLN A 42 -4.02 -8.68 4.42
CA GLN A 42 -4.90 -9.68 3.83
C GLN A 42 -4.59 -9.83 2.34
N ILE A 43 -4.26 -11.04 1.91
CA ILE A 43 -4.04 -11.34 0.50
C ILE A 43 -4.92 -12.52 0.11
N LYS A 44 -5.57 -12.39 -1.06
CA LYS A 44 -6.21 -13.50 -1.74
C LYS A 44 -5.70 -13.55 -3.16
N CYS A 45 -5.22 -14.69 -3.60
CA CYS A 45 -4.69 -14.85 -4.96
C CYS A 45 -4.92 -16.24 -5.50
N SER A 46 -5.04 -16.34 -6.83
CA SER A 46 -5.13 -17.60 -7.56
C SER A 46 -3.72 -18.09 -7.88
N THR A 47 -3.27 -19.14 -7.20
CA THR A 47 -1.91 -19.64 -7.36
C THR A 47 -1.79 -21.11 -6.97
N ASN A 48 -0.77 -21.79 -7.51
CA ASN A 48 -0.34 -23.12 -7.09
C ASN A 48 0.81 -23.08 -6.05
N LEU A 49 1.30 -21.88 -5.71
CA LEU A 49 2.30 -21.71 -4.67
C LEU A 49 1.72 -22.05 -3.30
N SER A 50 2.56 -22.44 -2.37
CA SER A 50 2.16 -22.65 -0.99
C SER A 50 1.86 -21.30 -0.30
N LYS A 51 1.06 -21.32 0.77
CA LYS A 51 0.86 -20.12 1.60
C LYS A 51 2.18 -19.58 2.16
N GLN A 52 3.12 -20.46 2.45
CA GLN A 52 4.41 -20.08 3.00
C GLN A 52 5.25 -19.30 1.99
N ASP A 53 5.20 -19.64 0.71
CA ASP A 53 5.92 -18.91 -0.33
C ASP A 53 5.40 -17.47 -0.44
N ILE A 54 4.08 -17.28 -0.37
CA ILE A 54 3.48 -15.94 -0.40
C ILE A 54 3.77 -15.15 0.89
N ILE A 55 3.75 -15.81 2.06
CA ILE A 55 4.14 -15.17 3.33
C ILE A 55 5.58 -14.68 3.27
N GLN A 56 6.49 -15.46 2.71
CA GLN A 56 7.89 -15.06 2.57
C GLN A 56 8.04 -13.79 1.73
N ILE A 57 7.30 -13.66 0.62
CA ILE A 57 7.29 -12.44 -0.19
C ILE A 57 6.85 -11.24 0.65
N ILE A 58 5.77 -11.38 1.43
CA ILE A 58 5.28 -10.30 2.28
C ILE A 58 6.34 -9.89 3.31
N GLU A 59 6.99 -10.86 3.94
CA GLU A 59 8.04 -10.62 4.94
C GLU A 59 9.27 -9.93 4.34
N GLU A 60 9.68 -10.32 3.14
CA GLU A 60 10.79 -9.69 2.41
C GLU A 60 10.46 -8.24 2.08
N VAL A 61 9.31 -7.97 1.47
CA VAL A 61 8.86 -6.61 1.11
C VAL A 61 8.64 -5.74 2.36
N ASP A 62 8.08 -6.30 3.44
CA ASP A 62 7.92 -5.61 4.72
C ASP A 62 9.27 -5.18 5.32
N ASN A 63 10.24 -6.09 5.33
CA ASN A 63 11.58 -5.81 5.84
C ASN A 63 12.30 -4.76 4.99
N GLU A 64 12.23 -4.84 3.65
CA GLU A 64 12.81 -3.85 2.76
C GLU A 64 12.17 -2.48 2.97
N SER A 65 10.84 -2.39 3.00
CA SER A 65 10.11 -1.15 3.24
C SER A 65 10.46 -0.52 4.59
N LYS A 66 10.54 -1.32 5.65
CA LYS A 66 10.91 -0.86 6.99
C LYS A 66 12.35 -0.35 7.06
N ASN A 67 13.30 -1.07 6.45
CA ASN A 67 14.70 -0.69 6.44
C ASN A 67 14.97 0.56 5.59
N SER A 68 14.19 0.77 4.55
CA SER A 68 14.25 1.92 3.68
C SER A 68 13.50 3.12 4.27
N MET A 69 12.18 3.05 4.36
CA MET A 69 11.29 4.21 4.46
C MET A 69 10.73 4.51 5.86
N SER A 70 10.95 3.67 6.86
CA SER A 70 10.35 3.87 8.18
C SER A 70 10.96 5.06 8.93
N ILE A 71 10.14 6.02 9.32
CA ILE A 71 10.54 7.09 10.25
C ILE A 71 10.60 6.59 11.72
N PHE A 72 10.02 5.42 12.01
CA PHE A 72 9.97 4.82 13.35
C PHE A 72 11.20 3.97 13.67
N SER A 73 11.91 3.46 12.67
CA SER A 73 13.17 2.74 12.81
C SER A 73 14.36 3.71 12.79
N PRO A 74 15.15 3.84 13.86
CA PRO A 74 16.34 4.72 13.86
C PRO A 74 17.38 4.32 12.83
N SER A 75 17.46 3.05 12.47
CA SER A 75 18.45 2.50 11.53
C SER A 75 18.00 2.55 10.07
N SER A 76 16.75 2.89 9.78
CA SER A 76 16.26 2.99 8.41
C SER A 76 17.01 4.05 7.61
N LEU A 77 17.06 3.86 6.29
CA LEU A 77 17.74 4.82 5.40
C LEU A 77 17.10 6.21 5.50
N LEU A 78 15.76 6.29 5.48
CA LEU A 78 15.05 7.57 5.62
C LEU A 78 15.34 8.27 6.95
N SER A 79 15.40 7.54 8.06
CA SER A 79 15.75 8.11 9.36
C SER A 79 17.19 8.65 9.39
N ARG A 80 18.13 7.99 8.72
CA ARG A 80 19.51 8.46 8.57
C ARG A 80 19.61 9.68 7.67
N ILE A 81 18.86 9.73 6.58
CA ILE A 81 18.72 10.91 5.71
C ILE A 81 18.16 12.10 6.50
N ASN A 82 17.14 11.87 7.31
CA ASN A 82 16.54 12.92 8.15
C ASN A 82 17.51 13.47 9.20
N ARG A 83 18.46 12.67 9.69
CA ARG A 83 19.53 13.12 10.58
C ARG A 83 20.78 13.62 9.85
N ASN A 84 20.76 13.72 8.52
CA ASN A 84 21.89 14.10 7.68
C ASN A 84 23.15 13.22 7.85
N GLU A 85 22.97 11.94 8.19
CA GLU A 85 24.04 10.94 8.27
C GLU A 85 24.40 10.38 6.89
N THR A 86 23.51 10.52 5.93
CA THR A 86 23.69 10.17 4.52
C THR A 86 22.73 10.98 3.64
N ASP A 87 23.07 11.13 2.40
CA ASP A 87 22.23 11.70 1.34
C ASP A 87 21.90 10.68 0.23
N SER A 88 22.46 9.47 0.31
CA SER A 88 22.24 8.42 -0.68
C SER A 88 20.82 7.90 -0.60
N LEU A 89 20.22 7.67 -1.77
CA LEU A 89 18.87 7.11 -1.91
C LEU A 89 18.95 5.66 -2.38
N ASP A 90 18.01 4.84 -1.91
CA ASP A 90 17.62 3.60 -2.58
C ASP A 90 16.47 3.85 -3.55
N SER A 91 16.10 2.82 -4.32
CA SER A 91 15.01 2.92 -5.29
C SER A 91 13.65 3.21 -4.65
N HIS A 92 13.41 2.72 -3.43
CA HIS A 92 12.16 2.92 -2.71
C HIS A 92 11.95 4.38 -2.34
N ILE A 93 12.95 5.00 -1.69
CA ILE A 93 12.86 6.42 -1.29
C ILE A 93 12.86 7.33 -2.52
N ALA A 94 13.73 7.07 -3.51
CA ALA A 94 13.80 7.88 -4.71
C ALA A 94 12.45 7.92 -5.44
N TYR A 95 11.84 6.76 -5.70
CA TYR A 95 10.53 6.65 -6.33
C TYR A 95 9.45 7.41 -5.55
N ASN A 96 9.40 7.24 -4.23
CA ASN A 96 8.39 7.89 -3.40
C ASN A 96 8.56 9.41 -3.32
N ILE A 97 9.79 9.94 -3.33
CA ILE A 97 10.03 11.39 -3.41
C ILE A 97 9.57 11.94 -4.77
N GLU A 98 9.92 11.29 -5.87
CA GLU A 98 9.51 11.71 -7.20
C GLU A 98 7.98 11.71 -7.36
N LEU A 99 7.32 10.65 -6.87
CA LEU A 99 5.87 10.56 -6.88
C LEU A 99 5.23 11.61 -5.98
N ALA A 100 5.80 11.86 -4.80
CA ALA A 100 5.34 12.90 -3.89
C ALA A 100 5.45 14.31 -4.51
N HIS A 101 6.54 14.63 -5.21
CA HIS A 101 6.68 15.90 -5.92
C HIS A 101 5.56 16.11 -6.94
N ARG A 102 5.19 15.08 -7.70
CA ARG A 102 4.07 15.16 -8.64
C ARG A 102 2.75 15.48 -7.94
N PHE A 103 2.48 14.87 -6.79
CA PHE A 103 1.28 15.17 -6.01
C PHE A 103 1.33 16.55 -5.35
N SER A 104 2.51 17.00 -4.91
CA SER A 104 2.70 18.36 -4.41
C SER A 104 2.41 19.41 -5.49
N GLU A 105 2.89 19.20 -6.71
CA GLU A 105 2.59 20.08 -7.85
C GLU A 105 1.09 20.07 -8.20
N LEU A 106 0.45 18.89 -8.26
CA LEU A 106 -0.97 18.73 -8.59
C LEU A 106 -1.91 19.35 -7.54
N SER A 107 -1.45 19.47 -6.30
CA SER A 107 -2.21 20.02 -5.17
C SER A 107 -1.82 21.46 -4.81
N ASP A 108 -1.00 22.13 -5.65
CA ASP A 108 -0.47 23.47 -5.37
C ASP A 108 0.25 23.55 -4.00
N GLY A 109 0.90 22.44 -3.58
CA GLY A 109 1.66 22.33 -2.34
C GLY A 109 0.84 21.89 -1.12
N ALA A 110 -0.46 21.63 -1.25
CA ALA A 110 -1.27 21.11 -0.14
C ALA A 110 -0.82 19.71 0.31
N TYR A 111 -0.25 18.91 -0.59
CA TYR A 111 0.45 17.68 -0.25
C TYR A 111 1.96 17.95 -0.19
N ASP A 112 2.59 17.68 0.96
CA ASP A 112 4.01 17.91 1.16
C ASP A 112 4.63 16.87 2.10
N ILE A 113 5.63 16.14 1.62
CA ILE A 113 6.35 15.14 2.41
C ILE A 113 7.42 15.74 3.33
N THR A 114 7.71 17.05 3.23
CA THR A 114 8.63 17.74 4.14
C THR A 114 7.95 18.18 5.44
N ILE A 115 6.68 17.84 5.63
CA ILE A 115 5.83 18.19 6.78
C ILE A 115 6.28 17.58 8.11
N LYS A 116 7.28 16.68 8.12
CA LYS A 116 7.70 15.94 9.31
C LYS A 116 7.97 16.80 10.55
N PRO A 117 8.58 17.99 10.48
CA PRO A 117 8.74 18.85 11.66
C PRO A 117 7.41 19.22 12.33
N LEU A 118 6.36 19.42 11.53
CA LEU A 118 5.02 19.70 12.02
C LEU A 118 4.37 18.45 12.62
N THR A 119 4.37 17.31 11.90
CA THR A 119 3.79 16.07 12.42
C THR A 119 4.44 15.62 13.73
N ASP A 120 5.75 15.80 13.88
CA ASP A 120 6.45 15.53 15.14
C ASP A 120 5.99 16.49 16.25
N ALA A 121 5.85 17.78 15.97
CA ALA A 121 5.42 18.79 16.93
C ALA A 121 4.01 18.54 17.45
N TRP A 122 3.08 18.09 16.59
CA TRP A 122 1.73 17.68 16.98
C TRP A 122 1.66 16.28 17.61
N GLY A 123 2.78 15.56 17.75
CA GLY A 123 2.82 14.25 18.43
C GLY A 123 2.43 13.07 17.53
N PHE A 124 2.27 13.27 16.22
CA PHE A 124 2.02 12.19 15.26
C PHE A 124 3.27 11.48 14.77
N GLY A 125 4.47 12.02 15.11
CA GLY A 125 5.78 11.43 14.85
C GLY A 125 6.25 10.48 15.96
N ARG A 126 7.56 10.46 16.19
CA ARG A 126 8.21 9.62 17.23
C ARG A 126 8.22 10.25 18.62
N THR A 127 8.13 11.57 18.70
CA THR A 127 8.20 12.35 19.94
C THR A 127 6.79 12.72 20.40
N ALA A 128 6.62 12.82 21.71
CA ALA A 128 5.37 13.36 22.25
C ALA A 128 5.20 14.84 21.86
N SER A 129 3.95 15.27 21.72
CA SER A 129 3.63 16.68 21.41
C SER A 129 4.35 17.65 22.35
N SER A 130 4.83 18.75 21.81
CA SER A 130 5.39 19.84 22.58
C SER A 130 4.29 20.84 22.98
N THR A 131 4.30 21.31 24.20
CA THR A 131 3.33 22.31 24.71
C THR A 131 3.58 23.73 24.21
N ASN A 132 4.76 24.01 23.62
CA ASN A 132 5.16 25.33 23.10
C ASN A 132 5.72 25.19 21.67
N ILE A 133 4.83 24.97 20.70
CA ILE A 133 5.22 24.87 19.29
C ILE A 133 5.22 26.27 18.67
N ASN A 134 6.36 26.67 18.14
CA ASN A 134 6.42 27.85 17.27
C ASN A 134 6.28 27.34 15.80
N ILE A 135 5.04 27.34 15.31
CA ILE A 135 4.68 26.86 13.96
C ILE A 135 5.44 27.65 12.89
N ASP A 136 5.50 28.97 12.99
CA ASP A 136 6.19 29.83 12.01
C ASP A 136 7.66 29.42 11.82
N SER A 137 8.34 29.09 12.93
CA SER A 137 9.72 28.60 12.85
C SER A 137 9.85 27.22 12.20
N LEU A 138 8.85 26.37 12.31
CA LEU A 138 8.85 25.04 11.68
C LEU A 138 8.54 25.14 10.19
N LEU A 139 7.66 26.05 9.79
CA LEU A 139 7.31 26.30 8.39
C LEU A 139 8.51 26.74 7.55
N GLU A 140 9.55 27.33 8.15
CA GLU A 140 10.79 27.65 7.45
C GLU A 140 11.47 26.43 6.80
N PHE A 141 11.17 25.23 7.28
CA PHE A 141 11.77 23.96 6.82
C PHE A 141 10.75 23.02 6.16
N VAL A 142 9.58 23.53 5.84
CA VAL A 142 8.51 22.82 5.13
C VAL A 142 8.32 23.44 3.76
N GLY A 143 8.45 22.64 2.72
CA GLY A 143 8.30 23.08 1.35
C GLY A 143 8.92 22.09 0.36
N TYR A 144 8.10 21.36 -0.37
CA TYR A 144 8.54 20.32 -1.30
C TYR A 144 9.56 20.82 -2.34
N LYS A 145 9.51 22.10 -2.72
CA LYS A 145 10.45 22.72 -3.68
C LYS A 145 11.88 22.79 -3.15
N MET A 146 12.05 22.78 -1.83
CA MET A 146 13.37 22.79 -1.17
C MET A 146 14.02 21.40 -1.09
N LEU A 147 13.33 20.37 -1.57
CA LEU A 147 13.78 18.99 -1.61
C LEU A 147 13.93 18.56 -3.07
N ASN A 148 15.12 18.09 -3.46
CA ASN A 148 15.39 17.65 -4.83
C ASN A 148 16.16 16.33 -4.83
N ILE A 149 16.22 15.67 -5.99
CA ILE A 149 17.03 14.49 -6.24
C ILE A 149 18.00 14.79 -7.38
N SER A 150 19.28 14.48 -7.20
CA SER A 150 20.28 14.46 -8.26
C SER A 150 21.27 13.33 -8.00
N ASP A 151 21.66 12.61 -9.05
CA ASP A 151 22.67 11.55 -9.00
C ASP A 151 22.43 10.51 -7.89
N ASN A 152 21.16 10.09 -7.72
CA ASN A 152 20.71 9.19 -6.67
C ASN A 152 20.97 9.66 -5.24
N ARG A 153 20.96 10.96 -5.04
CA ARG A 153 21.14 11.64 -3.75
C ARG A 153 20.02 12.63 -3.50
N VAL A 154 19.60 12.74 -2.25
CA VAL A 154 18.68 13.79 -1.83
C VAL A 154 19.46 15.09 -1.62
N ILE A 155 18.93 16.16 -2.17
CA ILE A 155 19.45 17.53 -1.97
C ILE A 155 18.40 18.30 -1.19
N LYS A 156 18.80 18.79 0.00
CA LYS A 156 17.99 19.64 0.85
C LYS A 156 18.58 21.05 0.80
N GLU A 157 17.75 22.07 0.54
CA GLU A 157 18.20 23.47 0.59
C GLU A 157 18.59 23.90 2.02
N ASP A 158 17.96 23.28 3.03
CA ASP A 158 18.30 23.42 4.44
C ASP A 158 18.43 22.06 5.11
N SER A 159 19.48 21.87 5.92
CA SER A 159 19.75 20.59 6.61
C SER A 159 18.66 20.22 7.64
N ARG A 160 17.82 21.16 8.05
CA ARG A 160 16.68 20.96 8.98
C ARG A 160 15.45 20.36 8.29
N ILE A 161 15.40 20.33 6.95
CA ILE A 161 14.32 19.67 6.20
C ILE A 161 14.31 18.19 6.55
N GLN A 162 13.12 17.68 6.91
CA GLN A 162 12.88 16.28 7.24
C GLN A 162 11.72 15.72 6.42
N ILE A 163 11.88 14.49 6.00
CA ILE A 163 10.95 13.80 5.10
C ILE A 163 10.07 12.83 5.91
N ASP A 164 8.77 12.84 5.65
CA ASP A 164 7.79 11.86 6.11
C ASP A 164 7.09 11.21 4.91
N LEU A 165 7.28 9.91 4.74
CA LEU A 165 6.64 9.14 3.65
C LEU A 165 5.42 8.35 4.12
N ASN A 166 4.94 8.52 5.37
CA ASN A 166 3.84 7.72 5.91
C ASN A 166 2.53 7.81 5.09
N SER A 167 2.31 8.93 4.41
CA SER A 167 1.13 9.14 3.58
C SER A 167 1.15 8.36 2.26
N ILE A 168 2.33 7.91 1.79
CA ILE A 168 2.50 7.26 0.48
C ILE A 168 3.11 5.86 0.59
N ALA A 169 3.97 5.61 1.59
CA ALA A 169 4.76 4.39 1.71
C ALA A 169 3.91 3.11 1.79
N LYS A 170 2.74 3.12 2.44
CA LYS A 170 1.88 1.94 2.52
C LYS A 170 1.30 1.57 1.15
N GLY A 171 0.75 2.56 0.43
CA GLY A 171 0.24 2.35 -0.93
C GLY A 171 1.32 1.82 -1.87
N TYR A 172 2.52 2.40 -1.79
CA TYR A 172 3.69 1.93 -2.51
C TYR A 172 4.05 0.47 -2.16
N THR A 173 4.06 0.11 -0.88
CA THR A 173 4.35 -1.28 -0.47
C THR A 173 3.29 -2.27 -0.98
N VAL A 174 2.02 -1.87 -1.02
CA VAL A 174 0.94 -2.67 -1.63
C VAL A 174 1.22 -2.88 -3.12
N ASP A 175 1.72 -1.85 -3.82
CA ASP A 175 2.08 -1.96 -5.23
C ASP A 175 3.27 -2.91 -5.43
N VAL A 176 4.31 -2.83 -4.60
CA VAL A 176 5.47 -3.74 -4.66
C VAL A 176 5.04 -5.20 -4.43
N VAL A 177 4.21 -5.48 -3.42
CA VAL A 177 3.68 -6.84 -3.21
C VAL A 177 2.90 -7.32 -4.43
N GLY A 178 2.07 -6.45 -5.02
CA GLY A 178 1.33 -6.76 -6.24
C GLY A 178 2.25 -7.09 -7.43
N GLU A 179 3.33 -6.35 -7.58
CA GLU A 179 4.33 -6.55 -8.64
C GLU A 179 5.10 -7.88 -8.45
N GLU A 180 5.46 -8.22 -7.22
CA GLU A 180 6.08 -9.51 -6.91
C GLU A 180 5.14 -10.69 -7.23
N LEU A 181 3.85 -10.57 -6.90
CA LEU A 181 2.85 -11.59 -7.29
C LEU A 181 2.74 -11.69 -8.82
N GLU A 182 2.76 -10.57 -9.52
CA GLU A 182 2.70 -10.52 -10.99
C GLU A 182 3.96 -11.13 -11.64
N ALA A 183 5.14 -10.90 -11.07
CA ALA A 183 6.40 -11.50 -11.52
C ALA A 183 6.37 -13.03 -11.43
N LEU A 184 5.61 -13.60 -10.51
CA LEU A 184 5.35 -15.04 -10.37
C LEU A 184 4.22 -15.55 -11.27
N GLY A 185 3.64 -14.69 -12.12
CA GLY A 185 2.56 -15.05 -13.04
C GLY A 185 1.17 -15.07 -12.38
N ILE A 186 1.02 -14.54 -11.18
CA ILE A 186 -0.26 -14.43 -10.48
C ILE A 186 -1.00 -13.21 -11.00
N VAL A 187 -2.12 -13.40 -11.67
CA VAL A 187 -2.89 -12.32 -12.33
C VAL A 187 -4.24 -12.04 -11.65
N ASP A 188 -4.72 -12.95 -10.82
CA ASP A 188 -5.96 -12.81 -10.06
C ASP A 188 -5.63 -12.69 -8.58
N TYR A 189 -5.60 -11.46 -8.07
CA TYR A 189 -5.25 -11.20 -6.68
C TYR A 189 -5.90 -9.93 -6.13
N ILE A 190 -5.99 -9.87 -4.81
CA ILE A 190 -6.22 -8.67 -4.01
C ILE A 190 -5.21 -8.66 -2.86
N VAL A 191 -4.50 -7.54 -2.71
CA VAL A 191 -3.60 -7.22 -1.61
C VAL A 191 -4.22 -6.07 -0.83
N ASN A 192 -4.34 -6.23 0.49
CA ASN A 192 -4.82 -5.21 1.42
C ASN A 192 -3.83 -5.11 2.59
N ILE A 193 -3.21 -3.95 2.76
CA ILE A 193 -2.31 -3.64 3.87
C ILE A 193 -2.83 -2.41 4.59
N GLY A 194 -3.44 -2.60 5.76
CA GLY A 194 -3.95 -1.51 6.58
C GLY A 194 -5.03 -0.64 5.93
N GLY A 195 -5.75 -1.17 4.94
CA GLY A 195 -6.80 -0.47 4.20
C GLY A 195 -6.39 0.07 2.83
N GLU A 196 -5.10 0.14 2.53
CA GLU A 196 -4.60 0.37 1.17
C GLU A 196 -4.69 -0.93 0.37
N ILE A 197 -5.35 -0.88 -0.78
CA ILE A 197 -5.72 -2.05 -1.56
C ILE A 197 -5.26 -1.90 -3.01
N ARG A 198 -4.64 -2.96 -3.54
CA ARG A 198 -4.46 -3.18 -4.99
C ARG A 198 -5.08 -4.50 -5.37
N CYS A 199 -5.79 -4.54 -6.47
CA CYS A 199 -6.31 -5.78 -7.02
C CYS A 199 -6.11 -5.86 -8.52
N ARG A 200 -5.99 -7.10 -8.99
CA ARG A 200 -5.93 -7.44 -10.42
C ARG A 200 -6.86 -8.60 -10.71
N GLY A 201 -7.37 -8.66 -11.97
CA GLY A 201 -8.20 -9.74 -12.44
C GLY A 201 -9.51 -9.92 -11.67
N ILE A 202 -9.88 -11.17 -11.38
CA ILE A 202 -11.16 -11.58 -10.82
C ILE A 202 -11.00 -12.38 -9.52
N ASN A 203 -12.07 -12.47 -8.75
CA ASN A 203 -12.12 -13.26 -7.52
C ASN A 203 -12.45 -14.75 -7.82
N ALA A 204 -12.46 -15.59 -6.78
CA ALA A 204 -12.76 -17.02 -6.88
C ALA A 204 -14.14 -17.36 -7.46
N LYS A 205 -15.05 -16.38 -7.58
CA LYS A 205 -16.38 -16.55 -8.19
C LYS A 205 -16.41 -16.12 -9.66
N GLY A 206 -15.29 -15.70 -10.23
CA GLY A 206 -15.22 -15.14 -11.57
C GLY A 206 -15.75 -13.70 -11.68
N GLU A 207 -15.86 -12.98 -10.56
CA GLU A 207 -16.38 -11.62 -10.48
C GLU A 207 -15.29 -10.62 -10.15
N ARG A 208 -15.59 -9.31 -10.34
CA ARG A 208 -14.74 -8.22 -9.83
C ARG A 208 -14.61 -8.30 -8.31
N TRP A 209 -13.49 -7.85 -7.79
CA TRP A 209 -13.24 -7.74 -6.36
C TRP A 209 -14.21 -6.76 -5.71
N SER A 210 -14.80 -7.16 -4.59
CA SER A 210 -15.72 -6.32 -3.81
C SER A 210 -14.99 -5.77 -2.59
N ILE A 211 -14.94 -4.45 -2.46
CA ILE A 211 -14.30 -3.73 -1.37
C ILE A 211 -15.38 -2.94 -0.64
N ALA A 212 -15.47 -3.14 0.67
CA ALA A 212 -16.36 -2.38 1.53
C ALA A 212 -15.62 -1.12 2.02
N ILE A 213 -16.23 0.05 1.84
CA ILE A 213 -15.79 1.31 2.41
C ILE A 213 -16.51 1.48 3.73
N GLU A 214 -15.74 1.57 4.82
CA GLU A 214 -16.30 1.71 6.16
C GLU A 214 -16.98 3.05 6.37
N THR A 215 -17.99 3.07 7.21
CA THR A 215 -18.60 4.31 7.69
C THR A 215 -17.66 4.98 8.70
N PRO A 216 -17.25 6.25 8.46
CA PRO A 216 -16.25 6.93 9.30
C PRO A 216 -16.87 7.54 10.55
N TYR A 217 -17.25 6.74 11.53
CA TYR A 217 -17.70 7.24 12.83
C TYR A 217 -16.76 6.81 13.96
N ASP A 218 -16.73 7.60 15.01
CA ASP A 218 -15.92 7.31 16.19
C ASP A 218 -16.34 6.00 16.85
N GLY A 219 -15.36 5.14 17.09
CA GLY A 219 -15.60 3.84 17.71
C GLY A 219 -15.98 2.72 16.74
N ASN A 220 -16.01 2.95 15.42
CA ASN A 220 -16.15 1.88 14.43
C ASN A 220 -14.87 1.03 14.34
N MET A 221 -14.57 0.33 15.43
CA MET A 221 -13.43 -0.59 15.50
C MET A 221 -13.78 -2.00 15.00
N ALA A 222 -15.06 -2.31 14.93
CA ALA A 222 -15.57 -3.65 14.63
C ALA A 222 -15.83 -3.90 13.14
N MET A 223 -15.64 -2.90 12.27
CA MET A 223 -16.00 -2.98 10.84
C MET A 223 -17.44 -3.48 10.61
N ASP A 224 -18.36 -3.07 11.46
CA ASP A 224 -19.73 -3.56 11.50
C ASP A 224 -20.69 -2.76 10.62
N SER A 225 -20.22 -1.62 10.09
CA SER A 225 -21.03 -0.77 9.21
C SER A 225 -20.21 -0.26 8.02
N PHE A 226 -20.83 -0.35 6.84
CA PHE A 226 -20.25 0.03 5.57
C PHE A 226 -21.11 1.11 4.90
N GLU A 227 -20.47 2.17 4.44
CA GLU A 227 -21.13 3.22 3.67
C GLU A 227 -21.39 2.75 2.24
N LYS A 228 -20.45 2.04 1.66
CA LYS A 228 -20.51 1.64 0.25
C LYS A 228 -19.70 0.39 -0.02
N ILE A 229 -20.19 -0.42 -0.96
CA ILE A 229 -19.41 -1.51 -1.58
C ILE A 229 -19.07 -1.11 -3.01
N VAL A 230 -17.77 -1.09 -3.34
CA VAL A 230 -17.28 -0.87 -4.70
C VAL A 230 -16.80 -2.18 -5.30
N ARG A 231 -17.04 -2.38 -6.61
CA ARG A 231 -16.56 -3.55 -7.35
C ARG A 231 -15.56 -3.11 -8.39
N ILE A 232 -14.32 -3.53 -8.21
CA ILE A 232 -13.19 -3.12 -9.04
C ILE A 232 -12.38 -4.31 -9.55
N ALA A 233 -11.68 -4.11 -10.64
CA ALA A 233 -10.64 -4.99 -11.18
C ALA A 233 -9.52 -4.09 -11.74
N ASP A 234 -8.28 -4.52 -11.64
CA ASP A 234 -7.10 -3.82 -12.17
C ASP A 234 -7.00 -2.37 -11.65
N LYS A 235 -7.26 -2.19 -10.36
CA LYS A 235 -7.30 -0.87 -9.69
C LYS A 235 -6.80 -0.96 -8.25
N ALA A 236 -6.51 0.22 -7.70
CA ALA A 236 -6.21 0.41 -6.29
C ALA A 236 -7.29 1.25 -5.60
N VAL A 237 -7.38 1.11 -4.28
CA VAL A 237 -8.18 1.96 -3.39
C VAL A 237 -7.32 2.30 -2.19
N ALA A 238 -7.23 3.59 -1.89
CA ALA A 238 -6.65 4.09 -0.65
C ALA A 238 -7.67 5.00 0.02
N THR A 239 -7.74 4.94 1.35
CA THR A 239 -8.72 5.71 2.11
C THR A 239 -8.03 6.41 3.28
N SER A 240 -7.99 7.74 3.23
CA SER A 240 -7.56 8.57 4.34
C SER A 240 -8.72 8.86 5.28
N GLY A 241 -8.48 8.89 6.59
CA GLY A 241 -9.53 9.17 7.55
C GLY A 241 -9.00 9.63 8.90
N ASN A 242 -9.65 10.63 9.48
CA ASN A 242 -9.28 11.26 10.74
C ASN A 242 -10.01 10.66 11.96
N TYR A 243 -10.82 9.61 11.78
CA TYR A 243 -11.68 9.05 12.84
C TYR A 243 -10.97 7.99 13.72
N ARG A 244 -9.83 7.45 13.28
CA ARG A 244 -9.08 6.42 14.02
C ARG A 244 -7.85 6.95 14.74
N ARG A 245 -7.19 7.98 14.20
CA ARG A 245 -5.94 8.51 14.74
C ARG A 245 -6.06 10.01 14.97
N TYR A 246 -6.41 10.36 16.19
CA TYR A 246 -6.55 11.73 16.66
C TYR A 246 -6.20 11.83 18.15
N TYR A 247 -5.91 13.01 18.62
CA TYR A 247 -5.84 13.35 20.04
C TYR A 247 -7.03 14.24 20.40
N LEU A 248 -7.45 14.20 21.67
CA LEU A 248 -8.38 15.18 22.20
C LEU A 248 -7.58 16.28 22.89
N THR A 249 -7.82 17.53 22.50
CA THR A 249 -7.28 18.71 23.19
C THR A 249 -7.91 18.84 24.58
N GLU A 250 -7.38 19.73 25.42
CA GLU A 250 -7.98 20.06 26.73
C GLU A 250 -9.40 20.63 26.59
N SER A 251 -9.71 21.28 25.45
CA SER A 251 -11.05 21.78 25.10
C SER A 251 -12.00 20.70 24.61
N GLY A 252 -11.51 19.47 24.36
CA GLY A 252 -12.28 18.34 23.78
C GLY A 252 -12.39 18.36 22.27
N GLU A 253 -11.66 19.23 21.59
CA GLU A 253 -11.55 19.24 20.14
C GLU A 253 -10.65 18.11 19.66
N LYS A 254 -10.84 17.68 18.41
CA LYS A 254 -10.03 16.61 17.81
C LYS A 254 -8.91 17.17 16.96
N ASP A 255 -7.68 16.87 17.36
CA ASP A 255 -6.50 17.05 16.53
C ASP A 255 -6.20 15.77 15.77
N ALA A 256 -6.36 15.80 14.46
CA ALA A 256 -6.10 14.67 13.57
C ALA A 256 -4.69 14.76 12.95
N HIS A 257 -4.20 13.61 12.47
CA HIS A 257 -2.89 13.52 11.84
C HIS A 257 -2.82 14.15 10.43
N THR A 258 -3.96 14.51 9.84
CA THR A 258 -4.02 15.27 8.59
C THR A 258 -4.02 16.75 8.93
N ILE A 259 -2.97 17.44 8.54
CA ILE A 259 -2.77 18.86 8.82
C ILE A 259 -3.30 19.66 7.65
N ASP A 260 -4.07 20.71 7.92
CA ASP A 260 -4.52 21.68 6.92
C ASP A 260 -3.33 22.59 6.57
N PRO A 261 -2.94 22.71 5.28
CA PRO A 261 -1.79 23.50 4.84
C PRO A 261 -1.95 25.00 5.02
#